data_404b1914b96bf193a216ea0e8de20db6
#
_entry.id   404b1914b96bf193a216ea0e8de20db6
#
_cell.length_a   1.000
_cell.length_b   1.000
_cell.length_c   1.000
_cell.angle_alpha   90.00
_cell.angle_beta   90.00
_cell.angle_gamma   90.00
#
_symmetry.space_group_name_H-M   'P 1'
#
loop_
_entity.id
_entity.type
_entity.pdbx_description
1 polymer ?
#
loop_
_entity_poly.entity_id
_entity_poly.type
_entity_poly.pdbx_seq_one_letter_code
_entity_poly.pdbx_strand_id
1 'polypeptide(L)'
;MKSTFRWGLPLIILAFLLWGSLFLYYPIEIRPLAALQAFLPDGDEIAKITVSDLRLPRALVGMILGANLAVAGALLQTITRNPLASPTLLSVNSGASLAMVTTSAFSPLILSGYSIALVASIGGGLSWFVVMLISNGWKDNSGDRSRVILAGIAVSLLCAALTKLVLIIAEDHAFGIMSWLAGGIAHARWNELLTLFPFFILTALFCLLFASRLNLLNLSDESARSLGINLFRLRWYANIMALLIVGS
;
A
#
# COMPACT_ATOMS: atom_id res chain seq x y z
N MET A 1 6.37 -4.79 -32.50
CA MET A 1 5.80 -3.43 -32.48
C MET A 1 4.52 -3.26 -31.61
N LYS A 2 3.72 -4.27 -31.28
CA LYS A 2 2.51 -4.10 -30.43
C LYS A 2 2.78 -3.99 -28.91
N SER A 3 3.94 -4.40 -28.42
CA SER A 3 4.26 -4.39 -26.98
C SER A 3 4.69 -3.01 -26.46
N THR A 4 5.48 -2.26 -27.21
CA THR A 4 5.97 -0.94 -26.82
C THR A 4 4.88 0.13 -26.75
N PHE A 5 3.84 0.03 -27.58
CA PHE A 5 2.70 0.95 -27.53
C PHE A 5 1.79 0.74 -26.31
N ARG A 6 1.76 -0.48 -25.75
CA ARG A 6 0.92 -0.78 -24.56
C ARG A 6 1.41 -0.07 -23.30
N TRP A 7 2.70 0.19 -23.15
CA TRP A 7 3.29 0.85 -21.98
C TRP A 7 3.55 2.35 -22.20
N GLY A 8 3.63 2.79 -23.45
CA GLY A 8 3.90 4.19 -23.79
C GLY A 8 2.81 5.14 -23.30
N LEU A 9 1.54 4.81 -23.58
CA LEU A 9 0.41 5.65 -23.17
C LEU A 9 0.29 5.82 -21.65
N PRO A 10 0.32 4.76 -20.82
CA PRO A 10 0.32 4.91 -19.36
C PRO A 10 1.49 5.75 -18.83
N LEU A 11 2.69 5.60 -19.37
CA LEU A 11 3.85 6.39 -18.97
C LEU A 11 3.71 7.87 -19.33
N ILE A 12 3.18 8.20 -20.51
CA ILE A 12 2.89 9.58 -20.91
C ILE A 12 1.83 10.19 -19.97
N ILE A 13 0.76 9.47 -19.67
CA ILE A 13 -0.27 9.91 -18.73
C ILE A 13 0.33 10.16 -17.35
N LEU A 14 1.15 9.25 -16.87
CA LEU A 14 1.82 9.39 -15.56
C LEU A 14 2.73 10.62 -15.53
N ALA A 15 3.53 10.83 -16.56
CA ALA A 15 4.40 12.00 -16.67
C ALA A 15 3.60 13.31 -16.73
N PHE A 16 2.48 13.32 -17.46
CA PHE A 16 1.59 14.47 -17.53
C PHE A 16 0.90 14.76 -16.20
N LEU A 17 0.43 13.73 -15.48
CA LEU A 17 -0.16 13.87 -14.15
C LEU A 17 0.86 14.34 -13.12
N LEU A 18 2.09 13.79 -13.17
CA LEU A 18 3.19 14.26 -12.31
C LEU A 18 3.47 15.74 -12.56
N TRP A 19 3.63 16.12 -13.82
CA TRP A 19 3.87 17.53 -14.15
C TRP A 19 2.71 18.42 -13.72
N GLY A 20 1.46 18.03 -14.01
CA GLY A 20 0.27 18.74 -13.59
C GLY A 20 0.19 18.93 -12.07
N SER A 21 0.58 17.93 -11.28
CA SER A 21 0.59 18.00 -9.83
C SER A 21 1.54 19.07 -9.27
N LEU A 22 2.53 19.51 -10.05
CA LEU A 22 3.49 20.53 -9.61
C LEU A 22 2.92 21.96 -9.67
N PHE A 23 1.87 22.23 -10.47
CA PHE A 23 1.34 23.60 -10.62
C PHE A 23 -0.18 23.71 -10.38
N LEU A 24 -0.97 22.65 -10.53
CA LEU A 24 -2.45 22.72 -10.44
C LEU A 24 -3.00 22.85 -9.01
N TYR A 25 -2.17 22.83 -7.98
CA TYR A 25 -2.64 22.78 -6.60
C TYR A 25 -2.79 24.18 -5.97
N TYR A 26 -3.97 24.45 -5.40
CA TYR A 26 -4.28 25.61 -4.57
C TYR A 26 -3.71 25.42 -3.12
N PRO A 27 -3.36 26.46 -2.30
CA PRO A 27 -3.66 27.87 -2.51
C PRO A 27 -2.60 28.70 -3.23
N ILE A 28 -1.40 28.20 -3.49
CA ILE A 28 -0.35 28.97 -4.15
C ILE A 28 -0.38 28.65 -5.65
N GLU A 29 -0.85 29.62 -6.45
CA GLU A 29 -0.86 29.50 -7.90
C GLU A 29 0.57 29.63 -8.45
N ILE A 30 1.03 28.60 -9.14
CA ILE A 30 2.30 28.60 -9.84
C ILE A 30 2.03 28.37 -11.33
N ARG A 31 2.58 29.26 -12.17
CA ARG A 31 2.46 29.07 -13.62
C ARG A 31 3.20 27.82 -14.07
N PRO A 32 2.70 27.08 -15.08
CA PRO A 32 3.35 25.84 -15.54
C PRO A 32 4.83 26.01 -15.89
N LEU A 33 5.18 27.16 -16.51
CA LEU A 33 6.56 27.47 -16.84
C LEU A 33 7.43 27.74 -15.60
N ALA A 34 6.88 28.45 -14.60
CA ALA A 34 7.56 28.70 -13.33
C ALA A 34 7.82 27.41 -12.54
N ALA A 35 6.92 26.41 -12.65
CA ALA A 35 7.13 25.10 -12.05
C ALA A 35 8.35 24.36 -12.66
N LEU A 36 8.63 24.52 -13.95
CA LEU A 36 9.84 23.99 -14.58
C LEU A 36 11.07 24.81 -14.21
N GLN A 37 10.93 26.14 -14.17
CA GLN A 37 12.03 27.05 -13.79
C GLN A 37 12.42 26.90 -12.31
N ALA A 38 11.54 26.37 -11.45
CA ALA A 38 11.84 26.07 -10.05
C ALA A 38 13.03 25.11 -9.85
N PHE A 39 13.37 24.33 -10.87
CA PHE A 39 14.54 23.44 -10.86
C PHE A 39 15.82 24.11 -11.39
N LEU A 40 15.73 25.35 -11.87
CA LEU A 40 16.87 26.12 -12.37
C LEU A 40 17.42 27.05 -11.28
N PRO A 41 18.72 27.46 -11.33
CA PRO A 41 19.31 28.35 -10.35
C PRO A 41 18.59 29.69 -10.24
N ASP A 42 18.13 30.24 -11.38
CA ASP A 42 17.50 31.56 -11.50
C ASP A 42 15.96 31.54 -11.33
N GLY A 43 15.40 30.45 -10.84
CA GLY A 43 13.94 30.33 -10.61
C GLY A 43 13.48 31.19 -9.45
N ASP A 44 12.19 31.61 -9.50
CA ASP A 44 11.53 32.31 -8.40
C ASP A 44 11.60 31.48 -7.08
N GLU A 45 12.02 32.11 -5.99
CA GLU A 45 12.28 31.45 -4.71
C GLU A 45 11.02 30.82 -4.13
N ILE A 46 9.86 31.48 -4.27
CA ILE A 46 8.57 30.95 -3.82
C ILE A 46 8.18 29.72 -4.64
N ALA A 47 8.36 29.77 -5.95
CA ALA A 47 8.11 28.62 -6.83
C ALA A 47 9.05 27.47 -6.51
N LYS A 48 10.33 27.76 -6.23
CA LYS A 48 11.34 26.76 -5.88
C LYS A 48 10.96 26.01 -4.59
N ILE A 49 10.70 26.73 -3.50
CA ILE A 49 10.30 26.12 -2.22
C ILE A 49 9.00 25.34 -2.40
N THR A 50 8.00 25.93 -3.06
CA THR A 50 6.69 25.27 -3.20
C THR A 50 6.76 24.00 -4.06
N VAL A 51 7.51 24.03 -5.15
CA VAL A 51 7.62 22.87 -6.05
C VAL A 51 8.58 21.85 -5.50
N SER A 52 9.78 22.22 -5.10
CA SER A 52 10.82 21.26 -4.72
C SER A 52 10.60 20.65 -3.32
N ASP A 53 10.12 21.44 -2.35
CA ASP A 53 10.05 20.98 -0.96
C ASP A 53 8.66 20.52 -0.56
N LEU A 54 7.61 20.97 -1.26
CA LEU A 54 6.23 20.64 -0.91
C LEU A 54 5.56 19.71 -1.94
N ARG A 55 5.57 20.09 -3.22
CA ARG A 55 4.76 19.40 -4.23
C ARG A 55 5.45 18.17 -4.81
N LEU A 56 6.73 18.26 -5.08
CA LEU A 56 7.51 17.17 -5.66
C LEU A 56 7.57 15.94 -4.73
N PRO A 57 7.98 16.05 -3.45
CA PRO A 57 8.00 14.88 -2.57
C PRO A 57 6.62 14.26 -2.40
N ARG A 58 5.56 15.08 -2.30
CA ARG A 58 4.18 14.60 -2.24
C ARG A 58 3.78 13.80 -3.49
N ALA A 59 4.10 14.31 -4.67
CA ALA A 59 3.80 13.62 -5.92
C ALA A 59 4.57 12.29 -6.04
N LEU A 60 5.84 12.27 -5.64
CA LEU A 60 6.66 11.06 -5.62
C LEU A 60 6.16 10.04 -4.60
N VAL A 61 5.76 10.47 -3.40
CA VAL A 61 5.12 9.60 -2.39
C VAL A 61 3.85 8.99 -2.96
N GLY A 62 2.97 9.79 -3.59
CA GLY A 62 1.76 9.29 -4.24
C GLY A 62 2.03 8.26 -5.33
N MET A 63 3.07 8.45 -6.13
CA MET A 63 3.49 7.49 -7.16
C MET A 63 3.97 6.17 -6.54
N ILE A 64 4.81 6.24 -5.51
CA ILE A 64 5.34 5.05 -4.82
C ILE A 64 4.21 4.28 -4.14
N LEU A 65 3.33 4.98 -3.40
CA LEU A 65 2.16 4.36 -2.76
C LEU A 65 1.26 3.68 -3.80
N GLY A 66 0.96 4.37 -4.90
CA GLY A 66 0.15 3.80 -5.98
C GLY A 66 0.77 2.55 -6.60
N ALA A 67 2.09 2.57 -6.85
CA ALA A 67 2.82 1.42 -7.37
C ALA A 67 2.82 0.25 -6.38
N ASN A 68 3.11 0.52 -5.10
CA ASN A 68 3.11 -0.48 -4.05
C ASN A 68 1.72 -1.12 -3.88
N LEU A 69 0.66 -0.32 -3.79
CA LEU A 69 -0.71 -0.82 -3.68
C LEU A 69 -1.16 -1.64 -4.90
N ALA A 70 -0.75 -1.24 -6.09
CA ALA A 70 -1.03 -2.02 -7.31
C ALA A 70 -0.36 -3.39 -7.26
N VAL A 71 0.91 -3.47 -6.83
CA VAL A 71 1.61 -4.75 -6.65
C VAL A 71 0.97 -5.59 -5.56
N ALA A 72 0.65 -5.01 -4.40
CA ALA A 72 -0.02 -5.71 -3.31
C ALA A 72 -1.38 -6.29 -3.77
N GLY A 73 -2.17 -5.49 -4.48
CA GLY A 73 -3.43 -5.94 -5.07
C GLY A 73 -3.24 -7.12 -6.03
N ALA A 74 -2.28 -7.02 -6.95
CA ALA A 74 -1.97 -8.08 -7.90
C ALA A 74 -1.51 -9.37 -7.20
N LEU A 75 -0.68 -9.26 -6.16
CA LEU A 75 -0.25 -10.41 -5.34
C LEU A 75 -1.44 -11.09 -4.66
N LEU A 76 -2.30 -10.33 -3.99
CA LEU A 76 -3.48 -10.87 -3.30
C LEU A 76 -4.47 -11.52 -4.28
N GLN A 77 -4.71 -10.91 -5.44
CA GLN A 77 -5.53 -11.51 -6.51
C GLN A 77 -4.94 -12.81 -7.01
N THR A 78 -3.63 -12.87 -7.20
CA THR A 78 -2.92 -14.07 -7.67
C THR A 78 -2.97 -15.18 -6.61
N ILE A 79 -2.71 -14.87 -5.33
CA ILE A 79 -2.72 -15.84 -4.24
C ILE A 79 -4.11 -16.43 -4.03
N THR A 80 -5.12 -15.58 -4.02
CA THR A 80 -6.52 -15.99 -3.82
C THR A 80 -7.17 -16.51 -5.09
N ARG A 81 -6.51 -16.33 -6.25
CA ARG A 81 -7.06 -16.58 -7.59
C ARG A 81 -8.43 -15.93 -7.77
N ASN A 82 -8.61 -14.77 -7.21
CA ASN A 82 -9.85 -14.02 -7.25
C ASN A 82 -9.58 -12.57 -7.64
N PRO A 83 -10.10 -12.09 -8.78
CA PRO A 83 -9.90 -10.72 -9.25
C PRO A 83 -10.55 -9.66 -8.34
N LEU A 84 -11.44 -10.07 -7.43
CA LEU A 84 -12.08 -9.18 -6.46
C LEU A 84 -11.26 -9.01 -5.17
N ALA A 85 -10.20 -9.79 -4.99
CA ALA A 85 -9.37 -9.67 -3.79
C ALA A 85 -8.64 -8.32 -3.75
N SER A 86 -8.69 -7.70 -2.57
CA SER A 86 -7.98 -6.46 -2.28
C SER A 86 -7.51 -6.46 -0.82
N PRO A 87 -6.52 -5.65 -0.44
CA PRO A 87 -6.08 -5.52 0.95
C PRO A 87 -7.23 -5.16 1.91
N THR A 88 -8.17 -4.34 1.44
CA THR A 88 -9.34 -3.92 2.21
C THR A 88 -10.30 -5.08 2.46
N LEU A 89 -10.65 -5.85 1.42
CA LEU A 89 -11.57 -7.00 1.55
C LEU A 89 -10.97 -8.15 2.37
N LEU A 90 -9.66 -8.23 2.45
CA LEU A 90 -8.95 -9.27 3.20
C LEU A 90 -8.53 -8.81 4.60
N SER A 91 -9.16 -7.77 5.13
CA SER A 91 -8.97 -7.20 6.48
C SER A 91 -7.59 -6.61 6.78
N VAL A 92 -6.66 -6.58 5.83
CA VAL A 92 -5.29 -6.07 6.07
C VAL A 92 -5.34 -4.60 6.50
N ASN A 93 -6.05 -3.74 5.76
CA ASN A 93 -6.18 -2.32 6.11
C ASN A 93 -6.87 -2.11 7.45
N SER A 94 -7.94 -2.86 7.73
CA SER A 94 -8.69 -2.71 8.99
C SER A 94 -7.86 -3.15 10.20
N GLY A 95 -7.04 -4.20 10.04
CA GLY A 95 -6.12 -4.65 11.08
C GLY A 95 -4.95 -3.67 11.28
N ALA A 96 -4.41 -3.12 10.20
CA ALA A 96 -3.40 -2.07 10.27
C ALA A 96 -3.93 -0.83 11.00
N SER A 97 -5.15 -0.37 10.65
CA SER A 97 -5.81 0.75 11.31
C SER A 97 -6.05 0.50 12.81
N LEU A 98 -6.52 -0.69 13.17
CA LEU A 98 -6.72 -1.06 14.59
C LEU A 98 -5.41 -1.03 15.37
N ALA A 99 -4.35 -1.60 14.83
CA ALA A 99 -3.03 -1.58 15.47
C ALA A 99 -2.50 -0.16 15.65
N MET A 100 -2.62 0.68 14.61
CA MET A 100 -2.20 2.08 14.66
C MET A 100 -2.98 2.89 15.68
N VAL A 101 -4.30 2.77 15.68
CA VAL A 101 -5.17 3.50 16.63
C VAL A 101 -4.88 3.06 18.06
N THR A 102 -4.73 1.76 18.30
CA THR A 102 -4.41 1.22 19.62
C THR A 102 -3.04 1.71 20.11
N THR A 103 -2.02 1.69 19.24
CA THR A 103 -0.68 2.17 19.60
C THR A 103 -0.68 3.68 19.82
N SER A 104 -1.38 4.45 18.99
CA SER A 104 -1.51 5.90 19.16
C SER A 104 -2.20 6.29 20.46
N ALA A 105 -3.22 5.52 20.87
CA ALA A 105 -3.98 5.76 22.08
C ALA A 105 -3.19 5.45 23.36
N PHE A 106 -2.46 4.31 23.37
CA PHE A 106 -1.84 3.80 24.60
C PHE A 106 -0.31 3.92 24.65
N SER A 107 0.34 4.11 23.52
CA SER A 107 1.82 4.16 23.43
C SER A 107 2.29 5.10 22.31
N PRO A 108 1.91 6.40 22.32
CA PRO A 108 2.18 7.31 21.20
C PRO A 108 3.68 7.52 20.94
N LEU A 109 4.54 7.34 21.94
CA LEU A 109 6.00 7.48 21.83
C LEU A 109 6.66 6.45 20.90
N ILE A 110 5.97 5.35 20.61
CA ILE A 110 6.46 4.30 19.70
C ILE A 110 6.28 4.72 18.24
N LEU A 111 5.34 5.64 17.95
CA LEU A 111 4.96 6.02 16.60
C LEU A 111 5.88 7.11 16.04
N SER A 112 6.98 6.69 15.42
CA SER A 112 7.88 7.59 14.69
C SER A 112 8.54 6.87 13.51
N GLY A 113 8.59 7.51 12.34
CA GLY A 113 9.28 7.01 11.17
C GLY A 113 8.92 5.55 10.80
N TYR A 114 9.92 4.68 10.75
CA TYR A 114 9.73 3.27 10.37
C TYR A 114 8.85 2.46 11.33
N SER A 115 8.68 2.88 12.59
CA SER A 115 7.84 2.15 13.54
C SER A 115 6.36 2.20 13.16
N ILE A 116 5.91 3.25 12.50
CA ILE A 116 4.54 3.36 11.96
C ILE A 116 4.27 2.24 10.96
N ALA A 117 5.15 2.08 9.98
CA ALA A 117 5.05 1.01 8.98
C ALA A 117 5.08 -0.39 9.61
N LEU A 118 5.94 -0.60 10.61
CA LEU A 118 6.02 -1.88 11.33
C LEU A 118 4.73 -2.19 12.10
N VAL A 119 4.20 -1.23 12.85
CA VAL A 119 2.93 -1.40 13.60
C VAL A 119 1.79 -1.71 12.64
N ALA A 120 1.65 -0.97 11.55
CA ALA A 120 0.62 -1.19 10.54
C ALA A 120 0.78 -2.57 9.87
N SER A 121 2.01 -2.96 9.50
CA SER A 121 2.29 -4.26 8.89
C SER A 121 1.98 -5.42 9.84
N ILE A 122 2.33 -5.30 11.13
CA ILE A 122 2.01 -6.31 12.14
C ILE A 122 0.49 -6.42 12.31
N GLY A 123 -0.21 -5.29 12.45
CA GLY A 123 -1.66 -5.27 12.60
C GLY A 123 -2.39 -5.87 11.39
N GLY A 124 -1.98 -5.47 10.19
CA GLY A 124 -2.48 -6.04 8.95
C GLY A 124 -2.17 -7.53 8.81
N GLY A 125 -0.95 -7.94 9.18
CA GLY A 125 -0.53 -9.33 9.18
C GLY A 125 -1.30 -10.21 10.15
N LEU A 126 -1.54 -9.73 11.36
CA LEU A 126 -2.32 -10.44 12.36
C LEU A 126 -3.78 -10.62 11.93
N SER A 127 -4.40 -9.56 11.40
CA SER A 127 -5.78 -9.67 10.90
C SER A 127 -5.89 -10.63 9.73
N TRP A 128 -4.95 -10.59 8.79
CA TRP A 128 -4.86 -11.56 7.69
C TRP A 128 -4.65 -12.99 8.19
N PHE A 129 -3.78 -13.18 9.18
CA PHE A 129 -3.56 -14.49 9.79
C PHE A 129 -4.84 -15.04 10.41
N VAL A 130 -5.63 -14.22 11.12
CA VAL A 130 -6.94 -14.58 11.67
C VAL A 130 -7.90 -14.97 10.55
N VAL A 131 -7.95 -14.23 9.45
CA VAL A 131 -8.76 -14.58 8.27
C VAL A 131 -8.38 -15.96 7.74
N MET A 132 -7.09 -16.24 7.61
CA MET A 132 -6.60 -17.53 7.12
C MET A 132 -6.91 -18.68 8.07
N LEU A 133 -6.89 -18.45 9.40
CA LEU A 133 -7.29 -19.45 10.40
C LEU A 133 -8.78 -19.75 10.32
N ILE A 134 -9.64 -18.72 10.32
CA ILE A 134 -11.10 -18.89 10.32
C ILE A 134 -11.58 -19.56 9.01
N SER A 135 -11.01 -19.13 7.89
CA SER A 135 -11.38 -19.65 6.57
C SER A 135 -10.80 -21.03 6.25
N ASN A 136 -9.85 -21.53 7.05
CA ASN A 136 -9.04 -22.70 6.71
C ASN A 136 -8.29 -22.52 5.36
N GLY A 137 -7.97 -21.27 5.04
CA GLY A 137 -7.44 -20.87 3.73
C GLY A 137 -6.06 -21.44 3.35
N TRP A 138 -5.44 -22.19 4.26
CA TRP A 138 -4.18 -22.91 4.03
C TRP A 138 -4.38 -24.23 3.27
N LYS A 139 -5.62 -24.77 3.23
CA LYS A 139 -5.94 -26.03 2.56
C LYS A 139 -6.30 -25.77 1.10
N ASP A 140 -5.81 -26.61 0.23
CA ASP A 140 -5.93 -26.49 -1.26
C ASP A 140 -7.32 -26.85 -1.82
N ASN A 141 -8.41 -26.66 -1.09
CA ASN A 141 -9.74 -27.01 -1.57
C ASN A 141 -10.39 -25.84 -2.35
N SER A 142 -10.77 -26.08 -3.58
CA SER A 142 -11.40 -25.10 -4.47
C SER A 142 -12.72 -24.48 -3.95
N GLY A 143 -13.36 -25.08 -2.92
CA GLY A 143 -14.52 -24.55 -2.25
C GLY A 143 -14.23 -23.45 -1.19
N ASP A 144 -12.99 -23.29 -0.78
CA ASP A 144 -12.65 -22.43 0.36
C ASP A 144 -12.40 -20.93 -0.01
N ARG A 145 -12.38 -20.59 -1.29
CA ARG A 145 -12.09 -19.20 -1.73
C ARG A 145 -13.15 -18.19 -1.29
N SER A 146 -14.43 -18.55 -1.39
CA SER A 146 -15.53 -17.70 -0.90
C SER A 146 -15.49 -17.54 0.61
N ARG A 147 -15.04 -18.57 1.34
CA ARG A 147 -14.87 -18.51 2.81
C ARG A 147 -13.78 -17.52 3.21
N VAL A 148 -12.68 -17.43 2.47
CA VAL A 148 -11.62 -16.44 2.74
C VAL A 148 -12.16 -15.00 2.63
N ILE A 149 -12.97 -14.71 1.61
CA ILE A 149 -13.59 -13.40 1.44
C ILE A 149 -14.59 -13.09 2.54
N LEU A 150 -15.47 -14.04 2.88
CA LEU A 150 -16.45 -13.87 3.97
C LEU A 150 -15.74 -13.67 5.32
N ALA A 151 -14.73 -14.47 5.61
CA ALA A 151 -13.91 -14.31 6.80
C ALA A 151 -13.20 -12.95 6.82
N GLY A 152 -12.66 -12.51 5.67
CA GLY A 152 -12.06 -11.19 5.50
C GLY A 152 -13.01 -10.06 5.84
N ILE A 153 -14.23 -10.10 5.31
CA ILE A 153 -15.27 -9.10 5.60
C ILE A 153 -15.64 -9.11 7.10
N ALA A 154 -15.85 -10.30 7.69
CA ALA A 154 -16.19 -10.42 9.11
C ALA A 154 -15.08 -9.86 10.01
N VAL A 155 -13.83 -10.21 9.75
CA VAL A 155 -12.68 -9.69 10.52
C VAL A 155 -12.50 -8.19 10.29
N SER A 156 -12.72 -7.67 9.06
CA SER A 156 -12.68 -6.23 8.78
C SER A 156 -13.69 -5.46 9.61
N LEU A 157 -14.93 -5.97 9.69
CA LEU A 157 -16.00 -5.34 10.50
C LEU A 157 -15.67 -5.39 11.99
N LEU A 158 -15.11 -6.50 12.47
CA LEU A 158 -14.66 -6.63 13.86
C LEU A 158 -13.55 -5.61 14.17
N CYS A 159 -12.50 -5.54 13.33
CA CYS A 159 -11.43 -4.56 13.49
C CYS A 159 -11.96 -3.12 13.46
N ALA A 160 -12.88 -2.81 12.55
CA ALA A 160 -13.49 -1.48 12.47
C ALA A 160 -14.32 -1.15 13.72
N ALA A 161 -15.05 -2.11 14.29
CA ALA A 161 -15.79 -1.92 15.55
C ALA A 161 -14.83 -1.68 16.71
N LEU A 162 -13.75 -2.48 16.84
CA LEU A 162 -12.73 -2.31 17.85
C LEU A 162 -11.99 -0.97 17.71
N THR A 163 -11.70 -0.52 16.49
CA THR A 163 -11.12 0.80 16.23
C THR A 163 -11.99 1.92 16.77
N LYS A 164 -13.32 1.85 16.54
CA LYS A 164 -14.28 2.82 17.10
C LYS A 164 -14.32 2.76 18.64
N LEU A 165 -14.26 1.56 19.22
CA LEU A 165 -14.21 1.40 20.66
C LEU A 165 -12.97 2.07 21.27
N VAL A 166 -11.80 1.86 20.67
CA VAL A 166 -10.56 2.51 21.13
C VAL A 166 -10.65 4.03 21.01
N LEU A 167 -11.24 4.55 19.93
CA LEU A 167 -11.45 6.00 19.76
C LEU A 167 -12.35 6.60 20.85
N ILE A 168 -13.37 5.88 21.29
CA ILE A 168 -14.24 6.33 22.40
C ILE A 168 -13.48 6.35 23.73
N ILE A 169 -12.64 5.35 23.98
CA ILE A 169 -11.84 5.27 25.22
C ILE A 169 -10.73 6.30 25.24
N ALA A 170 -10.17 6.63 24.09
CA ALA A 170 -9.04 7.55 23.93
C ALA A 170 -9.49 8.95 23.43
N GLU A 171 -10.52 9.53 24.04
CA GLU A 171 -11.12 10.81 23.62
C GLU A 171 -10.08 11.95 23.48
N ASP A 172 -9.11 12.02 24.38
CA ASP A 172 -8.07 13.07 24.37
C ASP A 172 -7.20 13.05 23.11
N HIS A 173 -7.05 11.91 22.47
CA HIS A 173 -6.24 11.72 21.27
C HIS A 173 -7.09 11.53 19.99
N ALA A 174 -8.41 11.48 20.14
CA ALA A 174 -9.33 11.08 19.05
C ALA A 174 -9.19 11.95 17.80
N PHE A 175 -9.01 13.27 17.94
CA PHE A 175 -8.88 14.18 16.79
C PHE A 175 -7.64 13.86 15.93
N GLY A 176 -6.49 13.67 16.56
CA GLY A 176 -5.25 13.30 15.86
C GLY A 176 -5.34 11.94 15.17
N ILE A 177 -5.94 10.97 15.87
CA ILE A 177 -6.16 9.61 15.35
C ILE A 177 -7.14 9.64 14.16
N MET A 178 -8.25 10.38 14.26
CA MET A 178 -9.22 10.51 13.17
C MET A 178 -8.62 11.20 11.94
N SER A 179 -7.80 12.24 12.14
CA SER A 179 -7.07 12.89 11.05
C SER A 179 -6.14 11.92 10.33
N TRP A 180 -5.46 11.06 11.07
CA TRP A 180 -4.61 10.01 10.50
C TRP A 180 -5.44 8.94 9.76
N LEU A 181 -6.53 8.45 10.35
CA LEU A 181 -7.44 7.47 9.74
C LEU A 181 -8.11 7.97 8.46
N ALA A 182 -8.36 9.28 8.38
CA ALA A 182 -8.88 9.89 7.16
C ALA A 182 -7.91 9.72 5.98
N GLY A 183 -6.65 9.44 6.28
CA GLY A 183 -5.59 9.25 5.30
C GLY A 183 -5.19 10.55 4.63
N GLY A 184 -4.29 10.44 3.69
CA GLY A 184 -3.89 11.58 2.86
C GLY A 184 -2.39 11.79 2.87
N ILE A 185 -1.91 12.25 1.73
CA ILE A 185 -0.48 12.56 1.48
C ILE A 185 -0.21 14.08 1.55
N ALA A 186 -1.17 14.87 2.07
CA ALA A 186 -1.07 16.33 2.08
C ALA A 186 0.15 16.85 2.84
N HIS A 187 0.56 16.14 3.87
CA HIS A 187 1.70 16.49 4.73
C HIS A 187 3.00 15.78 4.33
N ALA A 188 2.97 14.96 3.27
CA ALA A 188 4.15 14.24 2.83
C ALA A 188 5.28 15.18 2.40
N ARG A 189 6.49 14.89 2.85
CA ARG A 189 7.74 15.61 2.63
C ARG A 189 8.83 14.62 2.23
N TRP A 190 10.05 15.08 2.09
CA TRP A 190 11.21 14.27 1.77
C TRP A 190 11.48 13.15 2.81
N ASN A 191 11.17 13.38 4.09
CA ASN A 191 11.34 12.37 5.14
C ASN A 191 10.43 11.16 4.92
N GLU A 192 9.16 11.39 4.59
CA GLU A 192 8.21 10.33 4.27
C GLU A 192 8.62 9.58 3.00
N LEU A 193 9.10 10.31 1.99
CA LEU A 193 9.63 9.69 0.78
C LEU A 193 10.81 8.77 1.09
N LEU A 194 11.77 9.24 1.89
CA LEU A 194 12.95 8.45 2.28
C LEU A 194 12.56 7.22 3.12
N THR A 195 11.52 7.32 3.93
CA THR A 195 10.98 6.19 4.71
C THR A 195 10.33 5.14 3.81
N LEU A 196 9.58 5.57 2.79
CA LEU A 196 8.88 4.68 1.85
C LEU A 196 9.81 4.05 0.80
N PHE A 197 10.88 4.76 0.43
CA PHE A 197 11.74 4.37 -0.67
C PHE A 197 12.38 2.97 -0.53
N PRO A 198 12.86 2.53 0.65
CA PRO A 198 13.35 1.17 0.86
C PRO A 198 12.29 0.09 0.58
N PHE A 199 11.04 0.33 0.99
CA PHE A 199 9.93 -0.60 0.73
C PHE A 199 9.61 -0.68 -0.76
N PHE A 200 9.67 0.45 -1.48
CA PHE A 200 9.50 0.46 -2.93
C PHE A 200 10.61 -0.33 -3.64
N ILE A 201 11.87 -0.15 -3.25
CA ILE A 201 12.98 -0.92 -3.81
C ILE A 201 12.82 -2.41 -3.52
N LEU A 202 12.43 -2.77 -2.29
CA LEU A 202 12.15 -4.15 -1.91
C LEU A 202 11.03 -4.75 -2.77
N THR A 203 9.96 -3.99 -2.99
CA THR A 203 8.83 -4.38 -3.85
C THR A 203 9.27 -4.60 -5.29
N ALA A 204 10.02 -3.65 -5.86
CA ALA A 204 10.52 -3.73 -7.22
C ALA A 204 11.46 -4.94 -7.40
N LEU A 205 12.39 -5.15 -6.47
CA LEU A 205 13.30 -6.28 -6.48
C LEU A 205 12.55 -7.61 -6.37
N PHE A 206 11.58 -7.70 -5.47
CA PHE A 206 10.73 -8.88 -5.35
C PHE A 206 9.98 -9.19 -6.65
N CYS A 207 9.37 -8.17 -7.27
CA CYS A 207 8.69 -8.34 -8.55
C CYS A 207 9.64 -8.84 -9.64
N LEU A 208 10.83 -8.27 -9.75
CA LEU A 208 11.82 -8.68 -10.75
C LEU A 208 12.29 -10.12 -10.55
N LEU A 209 12.52 -10.53 -9.31
CA LEU A 209 13.04 -11.88 -8.99
C LEU A 209 11.95 -12.96 -9.04
N PHE A 210 10.72 -12.63 -8.67
CA PHE A 210 9.66 -13.61 -8.46
C PHE A 210 8.51 -13.54 -9.48
N ALA A 211 8.45 -12.55 -10.39
CA ALA A 211 7.34 -12.39 -11.34
C ALA A 211 7.04 -13.65 -12.15
N SER A 212 8.07 -14.31 -12.70
CA SER A 212 7.91 -15.54 -13.46
C SER A 212 7.37 -16.69 -12.62
N ARG A 213 7.79 -16.81 -11.36
CA ARG A 213 7.31 -17.82 -10.42
C ARG A 213 5.88 -17.52 -9.95
N LEU A 214 5.55 -16.25 -9.72
CA LEU A 214 4.21 -15.81 -9.33
C LEU A 214 3.18 -16.11 -10.43
N ASN A 215 3.56 -15.98 -11.71
CA ASN A 215 2.68 -16.34 -12.81
C ASN A 215 2.25 -17.82 -12.77
N LEU A 216 3.07 -18.70 -12.19
CA LEU A 216 2.75 -20.12 -12.04
C LEU A 216 1.66 -20.38 -10.99
N LEU A 217 1.39 -19.43 -10.08
CA LEU A 217 0.24 -19.52 -9.16
C LEU A 217 -1.11 -19.43 -9.89
N ASN A 218 -1.14 -18.92 -11.11
CA ASN A 218 -2.36 -18.88 -11.95
C ASN A 218 -2.68 -20.23 -12.59
N LEU A 219 -1.73 -21.17 -12.63
CA LEU A 219 -1.95 -22.54 -13.11
C LEU A 219 -2.75 -23.34 -12.08
N SER A 220 -3.30 -24.50 -12.50
CA SER A 220 -3.86 -25.46 -11.53
C SER A 220 -2.77 -25.95 -10.59
N ASP A 221 -3.15 -26.26 -9.34
CA ASP A 221 -2.17 -26.71 -8.33
C ASP A 221 -1.45 -28.01 -8.74
N GLU A 222 -2.15 -28.88 -9.47
CA GLU A 222 -1.58 -30.10 -10.06
C GLU A 222 -0.49 -29.77 -11.09
N SER A 223 -0.80 -28.86 -12.01
CA SER A 223 0.16 -28.43 -13.04
C SER A 223 1.38 -27.72 -12.46
N ALA A 224 1.18 -26.90 -11.43
CA ALA A 224 2.27 -26.20 -10.77
C ALA A 224 3.17 -27.16 -9.95
N ARG A 225 2.56 -28.19 -9.31
CA ARG A 225 3.32 -29.24 -8.58
C ARG A 225 4.10 -30.14 -9.54
N SER A 226 3.55 -30.48 -10.71
CA SER A 226 4.28 -31.28 -11.72
C SER A 226 5.53 -30.56 -12.24
N LEU A 227 5.59 -29.22 -12.16
CA LEU A 227 6.77 -28.43 -12.48
C LEU A 227 7.76 -28.33 -11.31
N GLY A 228 7.55 -29.06 -10.21
CA GLY A 228 8.46 -29.11 -9.05
C GLY A 228 8.39 -27.89 -8.15
N ILE A 229 7.32 -27.06 -8.24
CA ILE A 229 7.21 -25.82 -7.48
C ILE A 229 6.57 -26.08 -6.13
N ASN A 230 7.22 -25.60 -5.08
CA ASN A 230 6.62 -25.58 -3.75
C ASN A 230 5.63 -24.41 -3.61
N LEU A 231 4.37 -24.66 -3.93
CA LEU A 231 3.28 -23.66 -3.89
C LEU A 231 3.12 -23.02 -2.52
N PHE A 232 3.29 -23.79 -1.44
CA PHE A 232 3.17 -23.29 -0.08
C PHE A 232 4.20 -22.19 0.19
N ARG A 233 5.48 -22.43 -0.12
CA ARG A 233 6.55 -21.43 0.07
C ARG A 233 6.30 -20.20 -0.80
N LEU A 234 5.89 -20.39 -2.05
CA LEU A 234 5.65 -19.29 -2.98
C LEU A 234 4.48 -18.40 -2.52
N ARG A 235 3.38 -19.01 -2.06
CA ARG A 235 2.24 -18.28 -1.46
C ARG A 235 2.67 -17.54 -0.19
N TRP A 236 3.49 -18.14 0.66
CA TRP A 236 4.03 -17.51 1.86
C TRP A 236 4.84 -16.25 1.55
N TYR A 237 5.80 -16.35 0.63
CA TYR A 237 6.61 -15.18 0.22
C TYR A 237 5.73 -14.06 -0.36
N ALA A 238 4.78 -14.41 -1.21
CA ALA A 238 3.88 -13.45 -1.80
C ALA A 238 2.96 -12.77 -0.75
N ASN A 239 2.46 -13.53 0.25
CA ASN A 239 1.68 -12.97 1.36
C ASN A 239 2.50 -12.00 2.22
N ILE A 240 3.71 -12.41 2.65
CA ILE A 240 4.59 -11.55 3.45
C ILE A 240 4.88 -10.25 2.72
N MET A 241 5.20 -10.33 1.42
CA MET A 241 5.46 -9.14 0.62
C MET A 241 4.22 -8.24 0.51
N ALA A 242 3.04 -8.83 0.24
CA ALA A 242 1.80 -8.04 0.17
C ALA A 242 1.52 -7.31 1.49
N LEU A 243 1.73 -7.96 2.63
CA LEU A 243 1.53 -7.36 3.96
C LEU A 243 2.52 -6.24 4.26
N LEU A 244 3.81 -6.43 3.95
CA LEU A 244 4.84 -5.41 4.13
C LEU A 244 4.57 -4.18 3.26
N ILE A 245 4.14 -4.39 2.00
CA ILE A 245 3.83 -3.32 1.06
C ILE A 245 2.59 -2.53 1.51
N VAL A 246 1.55 -3.19 2.01
CA VAL A 246 0.33 -2.51 2.47
C VAL A 246 0.55 -1.77 3.79
N GLY A 247 1.47 -2.24 4.63
CA GLY A 247 1.81 -1.61 5.90
C GLY A 247 2.84 -0.47 5.79
N SER A 248 3.51 -0.32 4.64
CA SER A 248 4.47 0.77 4.42
C SER A 248 3.77 2.05 4.01
#